data_6006cb4c55b6e75befec1a81dfbf3332
#
_entry.id   6006cb4c55b6e75befec1a81dfbf3332
#
_cell.length_a   1.000
_cell.length_b   1.000
_cell.length_c   1.000
_cell.angle_alpha   90.00
_cell.angle_beta   90.00
_cell.angle_gamma   90.00
#
_symmetry.space_group_name_H-M   'P 1'
#
loop_
_entity.id
_entity.type
_entity.pdbx_description
1 polymer ?
#
loop_
_entity_poly.entity_id
_entity_poly.type
_entity_poly.pdbx_seq_one_letter_code
_entity_poly.pdbx_strand_id
1 'polypeptide(L)'
;DGEDITFMPEHKRARMIGRLFQDPMRGSAPGMSIEENLAMAAKSGGWFSHITKADRAMFREKLALLDMGLEDRLTQPVGLLSGGQRQALTLLMATVVPPKLLLLDEHTAALDPGTAEKVLELTKSIVAKDNITCMMITHNMQSALDLGNRTLMMDKGNIIMDVSGAERDGMTVQDFLDRFKAGSGKALDNDRMLLS
;
A
#
# COMPACT_ATOMS: atom_id res chain seq x y z
N ASP A 1 -6.67 8.85 16.69
CA ASP A 1 -7.31 8.50 17.98
C ASP A 1 -6.88 9.44 19.12
N GLY A 2 -6.20 10.57 18.84
CA GLY A 2 -5.79 11.57 19.81
C GLY A 2 -4.59 11.20 20.70
N GLU A 3 -4.00 10.01 20.53
CA GLU A 3 -2.80 9.59 21.25
C GLU A 3 -1.54 10.08 20.53
N ASP A 4 -0.65 10.77 21.24
CA ASP A 4 0.66 11.15 20.72
C ASP A 4 1.61 9.95 20.76
N ILE A 5 2.05 9.52 19.58
CA ILE A 5 2.94 8.35 19.39
C ILE A 5 4.38 8.77 19.04
N THR A 6 4.72 10.05 19.13
CA THR A 6 6.03 10.58 18.71
C THR A 6 7.19 9.84 19.36
N PHE A 7 7.11 9.62 20.67
CA PHE A 7 8.14 8.93 21.45
C PHE A 7 7.85 7.44 21.71
N MET A 8 6.78 6.90 21.09
CA MET A 8 6.46 5.48 21.23
C MET A 8 7.52 4.63 20.52
N PRO A 9 8.01 3.53 21.13
CA PRO A 9 8.94 2.61 20.49
C PRO A 9 8.40 2.04 19.18
N GLU A 10 9.28 1.85 18.17
CA GLU A 10 8.89 1.40 16.83
C GLU A 10 8.07 0.10 16.83
N HIS A 11 8.45 -0.89 17.63
CA HIS A 11 7.73 -2.17 17.73
C HIS A 11 6.28 -2.02 18.25
N LYS A 12 5.98 -0.96 19.01
CA LYS A 12 4.61 -0.65 19.43
C LYS A 12 3.85 0.09 18.32
N ARG A 13 4.49 1.06 17.65
CA ARG A 13 3.92 1.75 16.49
C ARG A 13 3.60 0.81 15.34
N ALA A 14 4.47 -0.17 15.08
CA ALA A 14 4.30 -1.18 14.04
C ALA A 14 3.04 -2.06 14.20
N ARG A 15 2.45 -2.10 15.40
CA ARG A 15 1.16 -2.78 15.63
C ARG A 15 -0.05 -1.98 15.16
N MET A 16 0.12 -0.66 14.98
CA MET A 16 -0.95 0.26 14.62
C MET A 16 -0.80 0.79 13.20
N ILE A 17 0.44 0.78 12.67
CA ILE A 17 0.77 1.34 11.37
C ILE A 17 1.28 0.25 10.46
N GLY A 18 0.48 -0.10 9.44
CA GLY A 18 0.92 -0.91 8.31
C GLY A 18 1.71 -0.04 7.33
N ARG A 19 2.77 -0.58 6.73
CA ARG A 19 3.56 0.15 5.75
C ARG A 19 3.93 -0.76 4.57
N LEU A 20 3.66 -0.28 3.35
CA LEU A 20 4.22 -0.82 2.13
C LEU A 20 5.34 0.09 1.63
N PHE A 21 6.43 -0.55 1.20
CA PHE A 21 7.55 0.12 0.59
C PHE A 21 7.44 0.06 -0.93
N GLN A 22 8.07 0.98 -1.62
CA GLN A 22 8.22 0.97 -3.08
C GLN A 22 8.90 -0.34 -3.56
N ASP A 23 9.91 -0.80 -2.84
CA ASP A 23 10.55 -2.09 -3.09
C ASP A 23 9.89 -3.20 -2.24
N PRO A 24 9.16 -4.15 -2.87
CA PRO A 24 8.48 -5.23 -2.16
C PRO A 24 9.44 -6.20 -1.43
N MET A 25 10.74 -6.18 -1.77
CA MET A 25 11.74 -6.96 -1.06
C MET A 25 11.93 -6.51 0.39
N ARG A 26 11.68 -5.22 0.66
CA ARG A 26 11.82 -4.67 2.02
C ARG A 26 10.67 -5.05 2.96
N GLY A 27 9.54 -5.44 2.40
CA GLY A 27 8.35 -5.83 3.16
C GLY A 27 8.22 -7.33 3.42
N SER A 28 9.15 -8.16 2.91
CA SER A 28 9.06 -9.62 3.00
C SER A 28 10.41 -10.28 3.31
N ALA A 29 10.39 -11.53 3.74
CA ALA A 29 11.56 -12.40 3.91
C ALA A 29 11.65 -13.36 2.72
N PRO A 30 12.47 -13.08 1.68
CA PRO A 30 12.45 -13.84 0.42
C PRO A 30 12.84 -15.31 0.56
N GLY A 31 13.69 -15.64 1.54
CA GLY A 31 14.12 -17.01 1.82
C GLY A 31 13.08 -17.85 2.57
N MET A 32 12.03 -17.23 3.09
CA MET A 32 10.94 -17.90 3.81
C MET A 32 9.75 -18.14 2.86
N SER A 33 8.94 -19.14 3.21
CA SER A 33 7.71 -19.46 2.48
C SER A 33 6.63 -18.38 2.64
N ILE A 34 5.59 -18.43 1.78
CA ILE A 34 4.42 -17.54 1.87
C ILE A 34 3.75 -17.66 3.23
N GLU A 35 3.52 -18.91 3.72
CA GLU A 35 2.87 -19.12 5.02
C GLU A 35 3.71 -18.61 6.19
N GLU A 36 5.04 -18.72 6.13
CA GLU A 36 5.91 -18.18 7.18
C GLU A 36 5.91 -16.65 7.21
N ASN A 37 5.93 -15.99 6.03
CA ASN A 37 5.79 -14.56 5.93
C ASN A 37 4.45 -14.06 6.49
N LEU A 38 3.34 -14.72 6.14
CA LEU A 38 2.02 -14.40 6.68
C LEU A 38 1.91 -14.66 8.18
N ALA A 39 2.52 -15.73 8.67
CA ALA A 39 2.53 -16.05 10.10
C ALA A 39 3.29 -14.99 10.90
N MET A 40 4.41 -14.48 10.39
CA MET A 40 5.13 -13.36 11.02
C MET A 40 4.25 -12.10 11.08
N ALA A 41 3.54 -11.78 10.01
CA ALA A 41 2.67 -10.60 9.94
C ALA A 41 1.43 -10.73 10.82
N ALA A 42 0.81 -11.92 10.90
CA ALA A 42 -0.42 -12.17 11.65
C ALA A 42 -0.20 -12.31 13.16
N LYS A 43 1.00 -12.70 13.60
CA LYS A 43 1.24 -13.05 15.01
C LYS A 43 1.92 -11.92 15.77
N SER A 44 1.21 -11.38 16.73
CA SER A 44 1.74 -10.49 17.75
C SER A 44 2.51 -11.19 18.87
N GLY A 45 2.73 -12.52 18.77
CA GLY A 45 3.32 -13.35 19.82
C GLY A 45 4.35 -14.37 19.29
N GLY A 46 5.51 -14.41 19.96
CA GLY A 46 6.53 -15.45 19.99
C GLY A 46 7.03 -16.03 18.65
N TRP A 47 8.29 -15.83 18.39
CA TRP A 47 9.08 -16.36 17.25
C TRP A 47 8.94 -17.89 17.01
N PHE A 48 8.45 -18.65 17.98
CA PHE A 48 8.38 -20.12 17.95
C PHE A 48 6.96 -20.70 17.83
N SER A 49 5.94 -19.92 17.48
CA SER A 49 4.60 -20.49 17.37
C SER A 49 4.43 -21.28 16.08
N HIS A 50 4.14 -22.56 16.16
CA HIS A 50 3.81 -23.43 15.02
C HIS A 50 2.63 -22.86 14.21
N ILE A 51 2.74 -22.90 12.87
CA ILE A 51 1.64 -22.62 11.94
C ILE A 51 0.64 -23.77 12.03
N THR A 52 -0.55 -23.48 12.51
CA THR A 52 -1.61 -24.49 12.69
C THR A 52 -2.38 -24.75 11.38
N LYS A 53 -3.20 -25.80 11.36
CA LYS A 53 -4.12 -26.05 10.25
C LYS A 53 -5.13 -24.90 10.06
N ALA A 54 -5.57 -24.28 11.15
CA ALA A 54 -6.46 -23.14 11.12
C ALA A 54 -5.79 -21.90 10.51
N ASP A 55 -4.52 -21.64 10.87
CA ASP A 55 -3.74 -20.56 10.26
C ASP A 55 -3.64 -20.74 8.74
N ARG A 56 -3.30 -21.96 8.27
CA ARG A 56 -3.21 -22.27 6.84
C ARG A 56 -4.54 -22.10 6.12
N ALA A 57 -5.65 -22.48 6.72
CA ALA A 57 -6.98 -22.28 6.14
C ALA A 57 -7.28 -20.77 5.98
N MET A 58 -7.04 -19.97 7.01
CA MET A 58 -7.19 -18.53 6.99
C MET A 58 -6.26 -17.88 5.93
N PHE A 59 -5.00 -18.32 5.84
CA PHE A 59 -4.08 -17.78 4.83
C PHE A 59 -4.53 -18.09 3.41
N ARG A 60 -5.01 -19.31 3.13
CA ARG A 60 -5.59 -19.65 1.83
C ARG A 60 -6.77 -18.77 1.46
N GLU A 61 -7.72 -18.59 2.38
CA GLU A 61 -8.87 -17.72 2.16
C GLU A 61 -8.46 -16.29 1.81
N LYS A 62 -7.50 -15.72 2.57
CA LYS A 62 -7.00 -14.37 2.32
C LYS A 62 -6.20 -14.27 1.02
N LEU A 63 -5.39 -15.29 0.68
CA LEU A 63 -4.61 -15.31 -0.55
C LEU A 63 -5.50 -15.47 -1.78
N ALA A 64 -6.59 -16.25 -1.69
CA ALA A 64 -7.55 -16.40 -2.77
C ALA A 64 -8.18 -15.06 -3.19
N LEU A 65 -8.31 -14.09 -2.27
CA LEU A 65 -8.78 -12.74 -2.58
C LEU A 65 -7.86 -11.97 -3.52
N LEU A 66 -6.58 -12.38 -3.62
CA LEU A 66 -5.60 -11.74 -4.50
C LEU A 66 -5.80 -12.14 -5.96
N ASP A 67 -6.50 -13.24 -6.24
CA ASP A 67 -6.69 -13.81 -7.58
C ASP A 67 -5.37 -13.97 -8.37
N MET A 68 -4.33 -14.51 -7.68
CA MET A 68 -2.97 -14.68 -8.23
C MET A 68 -2.43 -16.11 -8.10
N GLY A 69 -3.26 -17.07 -7.68
CA GLY A 69 -2.90 -18.48 -7.51
C GLY A 69 -1.89 -18.73 -6.38
N LEU A 70 -1.85 -17.86 -5.38
CA LEU A 70 -0.93 -17.97 -4.24
C LEU A 70 -1.48 -18.88 -3.13
N GLU A 71 -2.76 -19.10 -3.09
CA GLU A 71 -3.47 -19.94 -2.11
C GLU A 71 -3.03 -21.40 -2.14
N ASP A 72 -2.60 -21.89 -3.31
CA ASP A 72 -2.11 -23.25 -3.49
C ASP A 72 -0.58 -23.38 -3.34
N ARG A 73 0.11 -22.26 -3.10
CA ARG A 73 1.57 -22.15 -3.09
C ARG A 73 2.15 -21.75 -1.72
N LEU A 74 1.45 -22.06 -0.62
CA LEU A 74 1.80 -21.62 0.75
C LEU A 74 3.25 -21.94 1.17
N THR A 75 3.77 -23.07 0.75
CA THR A 75 5.13 -23.52 1.10
C THR A 75 6.22 -23.03 0.14
N GLN A 76 5.84 -22.27 -0.92
CA GLN A 76 6.80 -21.73 -1.86
C GLN A 76 7.55 -20.53 -1.26
N PRO A 77 8.89 -20.46 -1.43
CA PRO A 77 9.68 -19.29 -1.05
C PRO A 77 9.20 -18.02 -1.75
N VAL A 78 9.06 -16.93 -0.99
CA VAL A 78 8.60 -15.61 -1.50
C VAL A 78 9.55 -15.06 -2.57
N GLY A 79 10.83 -15.38 -2.49
CA GLY A 79 11.82 -14.98 -3.49
C GLY A 79 11.52 -15.47 -4.92
N LEU A 80 10.70 -16.52 -5.09
CA LEU A 80 10.30 -17.07 -6.40
C LEU A 80 9.02 -16.44 -6.96
N LEU A 81 8.40 -15.49 -6.24
CA LEU A 81 7.23 -14.77 -6.72
C LEU A 81 7.61 -13.68 -7.72
N SER A 82 6.70 -13.39 -8.67
CA SER A 82 6.83 -12.20 -9.51
C SER A 82 6.76 -10.91 -8.67
N GLY A 83 7.18 -9.79 -9.24
CA GLY A 83 7.10 -8.48 -8.57
C GLY A 83 5.69 -8.17 -8.07
N GLY A 84 4.68 -8.34 -8.94
CA GLY A 84 3.28 -8.09 -8.58
C GLY A 84 2.72 -9.06 -7.53
N GLN A 85 3.03 -10.36 -7.65
CA GLN A 85 2.64 -11.34 -6.63
C GLN A 85 3.24 -11.01 -5.27
N ARG A 86 4.51 -10.58 -5.24
CA ARG A 86 5.18 -10.19 -4.00
C ARG A 86 4.58 -8.91 -3.44
N GLN A 87 4.25 -7.93 -4.29
CA GLN A 87 3.60 -6.70 -3.86
C GLN A 87 2.21 -6.97 -3.27
N ALA A 88 1.39 -7.79 -3.92
CA ALA A 88 0.10 -8.20 -3.39
C ALA A 88 0.23 -8.96 -2.06
N LEU A 89 1.23 -9.85 -1.95
CA LEU A 89 1.52 -10.55 -0.69
C LEU A 89 1.93 -9.56 0.42
N THR A 90 2.80 -8.58 0.15
CA THR A 90 3.22 -7.58 1.16
C THR A 90 2.06 -6.68 1.57
N LEU A 91 1.15 -6.34 0.66
CA LEU A 91 -0.09 -5.65 0.99
C LEU A 91 -0.96 -6.49 1.95
N LEU A 92 -1.14 -7.76 1.63
CA LEU A 92 -1.88 -8.69 2.51
C LEU A 92 -1.20 -8.82 3.89
N MET A 93 0.13 -8.92 3.94
CA MET A 93 0.89 -8.96 5.19
C MET A 93 0.67 -7.69 6.03
N ALA A 94 0.67 -6.52 5.41
CA ALA A 94 0.45 -5.24 6.11
C ALA A 94 -1.00 -5.06 6.62
N THR A 95 -1.94 -5.89 6.13
CA THR A 95 -3.38 -5.78 6.41
C THR A 95 -4.00 -7.05 6.95
N VAL A 96 -3.24 -8.15 7.12
CA VAL A 96 -3.75 -9.41 7.68
C VAL A 96 -4.32 -9.22 9.08
N VAL A 97 -3.73 -8.33 9.86
CA VAL A 97 -4.30 -7.69 11.04
C VAL A 97 -4.56 -6.24 10.66
N PRO A 98 -5.81 -5.78 10.56
CA PRO A 98 -6.12 -4.43 10.09
C PRO A 98 -5.41 -3.35 10.91
N PRO A 99 -4.54 -2.52 10.30
CA PRO A 99 -3.86 -1.44 10.99
C PRO A 99 -4.80 -0.25 11.19
N LYS A 100 -4.49 0.64 12.14
CA LYS A 100 -5.18 1.94 12.29
C LYS A 100 -4.85 2.91 11.15
N LEU A 101 -3.63 2.81 10.61
CA LEU A 101 -3.13 3.61 9.49
C LEU A 101 -2.33 2.72 8.56
N LEU A 102 -2.63 2.75 7.27
CA LEU A 102 -1.86 2.11 6.22
C LEU A 102 -1.11 3.17 5.42
N LEU A 103 0.22 3.07 5.38
CA LEU A 103 1.09 3.93 4.60
C LEU A 103 1.55 3.19 3.34
N LEU A 104 1.27 3.74 2.18
CA LEU A 104 1.61 3.19 0.86
C LEU A 104 2.56 4.15 0.17
N ASP A 105 3.79 3.71 -0.09
CA ASP A 105 4.84 4.53 -0.69
C ASP A 105 5.14 4.02 -2.09
N GLU A 106 4.54 4.67 -3.11
CA GLU A 106 4.67 4.33 -4.55
C GLU A 106 4.60 2.82 -4.84
N HIS A 107 3.72 2.13 -4.16
CA HIS A 107 3.69 0.66 -4.06
C HIS A 107 3.37 -0.06 -5.39
N THR A 108 3.07 0.66 -6.46
CA THR A 108 2.82 0.09 -7.80
C THR A 108 3.80 0.56 -8.86
N ALA A 109 4.72 1.48 -8.52
CA ALA A 109 5.61 2.13 -9.50
C ALA A 109 6.57 1.16 -10.23
N ALA A 110 6.92 0.03 -9.61
CA ALA A 110 7.83 -0.97 -10.18
C ALA A 110 7.10 -2.11 -10.93
N LEU A 111 5.76 -2.01 -11.09
CA LEU A 111 4.94 -3.05 -11.71
C LEU A 111 4.57 -2.67 -13.15
N ASP A 112 4.33 -3.70 -13.98
CA ASP A 112 3.69 -3.47 -15.28
C ASP A 112 2.26 -2.93 -15.11
N PRO A 113 1.73 -2.18 -16.10
CA PRO A 113 0.45 -1.48 -15.95
C PRO A 113 -0.73 -2.38 -15.53
N GLY A 114 -0.84 -3.57 -16.12
CA GLY A 114 -1.93 -4.49 -15.82
C GLY A 114 -1.85 -5.06 -14.40
N THR A 115 -0.64 -5.34 -13.91
CA THR A 115 -0.42 -5.78 -12.53
C THR A 115 -0.61 -4.63 -11.54
N ALA A 116 -0.17 -3.41 -11.89
CA ALA A 116 -0.36 -2.22 -11.06
C ALA A 116 -1.85 -1.94 -10.82
N GLU A 117 -2.68 -2.01 -11.88
CA GLU A 117 -4.13 -1.84 -11.77
C GLU A 117 -4.77 -2.86 -10.83
N LYS A 118 -4.42 -4.16 -10.98
CA LYS A 118 -4.90 -5.21 -10.06
C LYS A 118 -4.53 -4.94 -8.61
N VAL A 119 -3.29 -4.53 -8.33
CA VAL A 119 -2.84 -4.21 -6.98
C VAL A 119 -3.55 -2.98 -6.42
N LEU A 120 -3.84 -1.96 -7.24
CA LEU A 120 -4.61 -0.79 -6.83
C LEU A 120 -6.06 -1.16 -6.49
N GLU A 121 -6.74 -1.96 -7.31
CA GLU A 121 -8.10 -2.42 -7.04
C GLU A 121 -8.16 -3.29 -5.77
N LEU A 122 -7.18 -4.15 -5.56
CA LEU A 122 -7.03 -4.91 -4.33
C LEU A 122 -6.85 -3.99 -3.12
N THR A 123 -6.01 -2.96 -3.24
CA THR A 123 -5.79 -1.95 -2.21
C THR A 123 -7.11 -1.26 -1.84
N LYS A 124 -7.89 -0.79 -2.83
CA LYS A 124 -9.21 -0.20 -2.62
C LYS A 124 -10.14 -1.14 -1.86
N SER A 125 -10.21 -2.40 -2.31
CA SER A 125 -11.08 -3.41 -1.72
C SER A 125 -10.75 -3.67 -0.25
N ILE A 126 -9.46 -3.84 0.08
CA ILE A 126 -9.01 -4.11 1.46
C ILE A 126 -9.27 -2.89 2.36
N VAL A 127 -8.91 -1.69 1.89
CA VAL A 127 -9.10 -0.44 2.64
C VAL A 127 -10.57 -0.19 2.94
N ALA A 128 -11.44 -0.41 1.95
CA ALA A 128 -12.89 -0.23 2.12
C ALA A 128 -13.51 -1.29 3.04
N LYS A 129 -13.14 -2.58 2.86
CA LYS A 129 -13.68 -3.70 3.64
C LYS A 129 -13.42 -3.54 5.14
N ASP A 130 -12.19 -3.16 5.50
CA ASP A 130 -11.74 -3.08 6.88
C ASP A 130 -11.77 -1.64 7.42
N ASN A 131 -12.32 -0.68 6.65
CA ASN A 131 -12.42 0.75 6.98
C ASN A 131 -11.10 1.34 7.47
N ILE A 132 -9.99 1.03 6.77
CA ILE A 132 -8.63 1.42 7.17
C ILE A 132 -8.39 2.88 6.75
N THR A 133 -7.86 3.70 7.66
CA THR A 133 -7.30 5.00 7.28
C THR A 133 -6.05 4.75 6.44
N CYS A 134 -6.03 5.24 5.19
CA CYS A 134 -4.93 5.03 4.25
C CYS A 134 -4.32 6.35 3.81
N MET A 135 -2.99 6.43 3.82
CA MET A 135 -2.22 7.51 3.21
C MET A 135 -1.33 6.91 2.12
N MET A 136 -1.58 7.29 0.87
CA MET A 136 -0.85 6.81 -0.30
C MET A 136 -0.02 7.94 -0.90
N ILE A 137 1.24 7.65 -1.18
CA ILE A 137 2.14 8.50 -1.95
C ILE A 137 2.19 7.95 -3.37
N THR A 138 1.97 8.80 -4.35
CA THR A 138 2.08 8.47 -5.77
C THR A 138 2.55 9.68 -6.57
N HIS A 139 3.30 9.45 -7.61
CA HIS A 139 3.64 10.47 -8.61
C HIS A 139 2.66 10.47 -9.79
N ASN A 140 1.76 9.49 -9.87
CA ASN A 140 0.72 9.41 -10.89
C ASN A 140 -0.49 10.27 -10.48
N MET A 141 -0.73 11.36 -11.20
CA MET A 141 -1.79 12.31 -10.88
C MET A 141 -3.19 11.73 -11.08
N GLN A 142 -3.38 10.85 -12.06
CA GLN A 142 -4.66 10.17 -12.26
C GLN A 142 -4.98 9.28 -11.07
N SER A 143 -4.03 8.47 -10.61
CA SER A 143 -4.20 7.65 -9.40
C SER A 143 -4.48 8.51 -8.15
N ALA A 144 -3.86 9.69 -8.04
CA ALA A 144 -4.14 10.62 -6.93
C ALA A 144 -5.55 11.20 -6.96
N LEU A 145 -6.19 11.27 -8.16
CA LEU A 145 -7.59 11.65 -8.33
C LEU A 145 -8.55 10.49 -8.12
N ASP A 146 -8.21 9.30 -8.62
CA ASP A 146 -9.10 8.14 -8.61
C ASP A 146 -9.16 7.46 -7.24
N LEU A 147 -8.14 7.71 -6.40
CA LEU A 147 -7.98 7.06 -5.10
C LEU A 147 -8.17 8.06 -3.95
N GLY A 148 -8.78 7.57 -2.85
CA GLY A 148 -8.97 8.36 -1.65
C GLY A 148 -10.03 9.47 -1.78
N ASN A 149 -10.20 10.23 -0.71
CA ASN A 149 -11.19 11.31 -0.56
C ASN A 149 -10.56 12.68 -0.24
N ARG A 150 -9.25 12.74 -0.12
CA ARG A 150 -8.46 13.97 0.08
C ARG A 150 -7.14 13.82 -0.65
N THR A 151 -6.70 14.88 -1.35
CA THR A 151 -5.43 14.90 -2.08
C THR A 151 -4.58 16.06 -1.60
N LEU A 152 -3.35 15.71 -1.21
CA LEU A 152 -2.31 16.66 -0.83
C LEU A 152 -1.25 16.69 -1.93
N MET A 153 -0.83 17.87 -2.35
CA MET A 153 0.31 18.04 -3.25
C MET A 153 1.43 18.72 -2.51
N MET A 154 2.64 18.17 -2.63
CA MET A 154 3.82 18.67 -1.93
C MET A 154 4.90 19.11 -2.92
N ASP A 155 5.55 20.23 -2.62
CA ASP A 155 6.81 20.66 -3.27
C ASP A 155 7.79 21.13 -2.21
N LYS A 156 9.04 20.65 -2.29
CA LYS A 156 10.15 21.01 -1.41
C LYS A 156 9.82 21.00 0.09
N GLY A 157 9.06 19.99 0.52
CA GLY A 157 8.66 19.82 1.92
C GLY A 157 7.47 20.64 2.38
N ASN A 158 6.85 21.43 1.49
CA ASN A 158 5.66 22.21 1.77
C ASN A 158 4.42 21.62 1.10
N ILE A 159 3.27 21.69 1.76
CA ILE A 159 1.98 21.39 1.14
C ILE A 159 1.59 22.62 0.32
N ILE A 160 1.49 22.47 -0.99
CA ILE A 160 1.11 23.53 -1.94
C ILE A 160 -0.34 23.42 -2.37
N MET A 161 -0.99 22.27 -2.13
CA MET A 161 -2.40 22.06 -2.37
C MET A 161 -2.94 21.04 -1.36
N ASP A 162 -4.15 21.30 -0.86
CA ASP A 162 -4.92 20.41 0.01
C ASP A 162 -6.39 20.51 -0.37
N VAL A 163 -6.92 19.46 -1.02
CA VAL A 163 -8.29 19.43 -1.53
C VAL A 163 -9.04 18.18 -1.08
N SER A 164 -10.32 18.34 -0.81
CA SER A 164 -11.21 17.27 -0.39
C SER A 164 -12.67 17.55 -0.77
N GLY A 165 -13.53 16.52 -0.70
CA GLY A 165 -14.97 16.63 -0.98
C GLY A 165 -15.28 17.18 -2.36
N ALA A 166 -16.33 17.99 -2.49
CA ALA A 166 -16.85 18.48 -3.77
C ALA A 166 -15.82 19.26 -4.61
N GLU A 167 -14.87 19.96 -3.98
CA GLU A 167 -13.79 20.63 -4.70
C GLU A 167 -12.90 19.63 -5.42
N ARG A 168 -12.53 18.55 -4.73
CA ARG A 168 -11.69 17.49 -5.28
C ARG A 168 -12.41 16.68 -6.38
N ASP A 169 -13.68 16.35 -6.13
CA ASP A 169 -14.47 15.46 -7.01
C ASP A 169 -14.69 16.06 -8.41
N GLY A 170 -14.63 17.38 -8.54
CA GLY A 170 -14.73 18.10 -9.83
C GLY A 170 -13.39 18.35 -10.53
N MET A 171 -12.25 17.95 -9.93
CA MET A 171 -10.92 18.24 -10.48
C MET A 171 -10.49 17.26 -11.55
N THR A 172 -9.76 17.78 -12.52
CA THR A 172 -9.07 17.02 -13.57
C THR A 172 -7.55 17.01 -13.31
N VAL A 173 -6.81 16.15 -14.01
CA VAL A 173 -5.34 16.16 -13.99
C VAL A 173 -4.81 17.53 -14.43
N GLN A 174 -5.47 18.20 -15.38
CA GLN A 174 -5.06 19.52 -15.83
C GLN A 174 -5.17 20.57 -14.71
N ASP A 175 -6.24 20.52 -13.90
CA ASP A 175 -6.38 21.42 -12.75
C ASP A 175 -5.24 21.22 -11.73
N PHE A 176 -4.80 19.97 -11.53
CA PHE A 176 -3.65 19.66 -10.67
C PHE A 176 -2.36 20.26 -11.23
N LEU A 177 -2.12 20.10 -12.53
CA LEU A 177 -0.94 20.67 -13.20
C LEU A 177 -0.92 22.19 -13.09
N ASP A 178 -2.06 22.85 -13.29
CA ASP A 178 -2.16 24.31 -13.25
C ASP A 178 -1.96 24.84 -11.82
N ARG A 179 -2.51 24.17 -10.82
CA ARG A 179 -2.26 24.51 -9.40
C ARG A 179 -0.80 24.28 -9.00
N PHE A 180 -0.17 23.20 -9.50
CA PHE A 180 1.24 22.96 -9.25
C PHE A 180 2.11 24.08 -9.84
N LYS A 181 1.86 24.49 -11.09
CA LYS A 181 2.57 25.61 -11.73
C LYS A 181 2.42 26.90 -10.93
N ALA A 182 1.21 27.20 -10.48
CA ALA A 182 0.92 28.37 -9.68
C ALA A 182 1.62 28.35 -8.32
N GLY A 183 1.65 27.19 -7.64
CA GLY A 183 2.24 27.04 -6.30
C GLY A 183 3.77 26.89 -6.30
N SER A 184 4.35 26.26 -7.31
CA SER A 184 5.80 25.96 -7.38
C SER A 184 6.63 27.05 -8.10
N GLY A 185 5.97 27.94 -8.86
CA GLY A 185 6.64 28.96 -9.69
C GLY A 185 7.48 28.36 -10.84
N LYS A 186 7.31 27.09 -11.17
CA LYS A 186 8.07 26.37 -12.22
C LYS A 186 7.16 25.91 -13.36
N ALA A 187 7.67 26.01 -14.60
CA ALA A 187 7.12 25.26 -15.72
C ALA A 187 7.46 23.77 -15.54
N LEU A 188 6.47 22.91 -15.59
CA LEU A 188 6.66 21.45 -15.59
C LEU A 188 7.00 21.00 -17.01
N ASP A 189 7.99 20.11 -17.14
CA ASP A 189 8.13 19.24 -18.31
C ASP A 189 6.96 18.24 -18.27
N ASN A 190 5.96 18.48 -19.13
CA ASN A 190 4.67 17.78 -19.12
C ASN A 190 4.76 16.27 -19.34
N ASP A 191 5.83 15.76 -19.96
CA ASP A 191 5.87 14.36 -20.44
C ASP A 191 6.16 13.32 -19.36
N ARG A 192 6.80 13.69 -18.24
CA ARG A 192 7.15 12.72 -17.19
C ARG A 192 6.05 12.42 -16.18
N MET A 193 5.09 13.33 -15.99
CA MET A 193 4.02 13.18 -15.00
C MET A 193 2.70 12.60 -15.58
N LEU A 194 2.57 12.54 -16.90
CA LEU A 194 1.38 12.03 -17.58
C LEU A 194 1.52 10.56 -18.00
N LEU A 195 2.73 10.03 -18.11
CA LEU A 195 3.01 8.74 -18.74
C LEU A 195 3.66 7.70 -17.81
N SER A 196 3.79 7.97 -16.54
CA SER A 196 4.34 7.00 -15.57
C SER A 196 3.27 6.36 -14.71
#